data_c79a7a88311a97ad889e1430142de904
#
_entry.id   c79a7a88311a97ad889e1430142de904
#
_cell.length_a   1.000
_cell.length_b   1.000
_cell.length_c   1.000
_cell.angle_alpha   90.00
_cell.angle_beta   90.00
_cell.angle_gamma   90.00
#
_symmetry.space_group_name_H-M   'P 1'
#
loop_
_entity.id
_entity.type
_entity.pdbx_description
1 polymer ?
#
loop_
_entity_poly.entity_id
_entity_poly.type
_entity_poly.pdbx_seq_one_letter_code
_entity_poly.pdbx_strand_id
1 'polypeptide(L)'
;MSIVKLNTGETDIAALMQGIGAKARAAATVLATAPAKQKDAALLAAAMCIRANVDDILAANELDVADAKKNSLTPAMIDRLALDTKRVEAIAKALEEIA
;
A
#
# COMPACT_ATOMS: atom_id res chain seq x y z
N MET A 1 -12.21 -7.20 1.05
CA MET A 1 -12.22 -5.91 0.37
C MET A 1 -12.49 -6.11 -1.11
N SER A 2 -13.42 -5.38 -1.61
CA SER A 2 -13.70 -5.47 -3.04
C SER A 2 -12.68 -4.65 -3.81
N ILE A 3 -11.94 -5.31 -4.64
CA ILE A 3 -11.04 -4.62 -5.55
C ILE A 3 -11.89 -4.12 -6.73
N VAL A 4 -11.63 -2.91 -7.14
CA VAL A 4 -12.31 -2.36 -8.30
C VAL A 4 -12.03 -3.25 -9.50
N LYS A 5 -13.09 -3.66 -10.16
CA LYS A 5 -12.95 -4.47 -11.36
C LYS A 5 -12.62 -3.56 -12.53
N LEU A 6 -11.38 -3.60 -12.94
CA LEU A 6 -10.91 -2.76 -14.03
C LEU A 6 -10.90 -3.47 -15.38
N ASN A 7 -11.43 -4.65 -15.41
CA ASN A 7 -11.27 -5.54 -16.55
C ASN A 7 -12.36 -5.47 -17.60
N THR A 8 -13.36 -4.67 -17.41
CA THR A 8 -14.53 -4.75 -18.26
C THR A 8 -14.44 -3.79 -19.38
N GLY A 9 -13.66 -3.19 -19.83
CA GLY A 9 -13.71 -2.20 -20.91
C GLY A 9 -14.86 -1.19 -20.78
N GLU A 10 -15.81 -1.49 -19.88
CA GLU A 10 -16.90 -0.59 -19.53
C GLU A 10 -16.50 0.38 -18.44
N THR A 11 -15.43 0.09 -17.73
CA THR A 11 -14.93 0.97 -16.68
C THR A 11 -14.37 2.23 -17.31
N ASP A 12 -14.95 3.36 -16.97
CA ASP A 12 -14.39 4.64 -17.36
C ASP A 12 -13.20 4.97 -16.47
N ILE A 13 -12.02 4.73 -16.98
CA ILE A 13 -10.78 4.94 -16.24
C ILE A 13 -10.58 6.41 -15.91
N ALA A 14 -10.96 7.30 -16.82
CA ALA A 14 -10.85 8.74 -16.56
C ALA A 14 -11.73 9.14 -15.36
N ALA A 15 -12.97 8.67 -15.31
CA ALA A 15 -13.86 8.94 -14.20
C ALA A 15 -13.34 8.33 -12.90
N LEU A 16 -12.82 7.11 -12.96
CA LEU A 16 -12.22 6.46 -11.81
C LEU A 16 -11.05 7.28 -11.25
N MET A 17 -10.15 7.70 -12.12
CA MET A 17 -8.98 8.49 -11.71
C MET A 17 -9.36 9.86 -11.17
N GLN A 18 -10.36 10.49 -11.76
CA GLN A 18 -10.89 11.77 -11.25
C GLN A 18 -11.49 11.60 -9.85
N GLY A 19 -12.19 10.49 -9.61
CA GLY A 19 -12.74 10.18 -8.29
C GLY A 19 -11.65 9.98 -7.25
N ILE A 20 -10.61 9.24 -7.58
CA ILE A 20 -9.44 9.03 -6.71
C ILE A 20 -8.77 10.38 -6.41
N GLY A 21 -8.53 11.18 -7.45
CA GLY A 21 -7.92 12.50 -7.31
C GLY A 21 -8.73 13.45 -6.45
N ALA A 22 -10.04 13.46 -6.60
CA ALA A 22 -10.92 14.30 -5.80
C ALA A 22 -10.87 13.93 -4.32
N LYS A 23 -10.89 12.63 -4.01
CA LYS A 23 -10.77 12.15 -2.64
C LYS A 23 -9.39 12.48 -2.05
N ALA A 24 -8.35 12.34 -2.83
CA ALA A 24 -7.00 12.67 -2.40
C ALA A 24 -6.87 14.18 -2.11
N ARG A 25 -7.45 15.02 -2.95
CA ARG A 25 -7.43 16.47 -2.75
C ARG A 25 -8.17 16.85 -1.47
N ALA A 26 -9.34 16.27 -1.25
CA ALA A 26 -10.12 16.53 -0.04
C ALA A 26 -9.35 16.10 1.22
N ALA A 27 -8.72 14.94 1.18
CA ALA A 27 -7.91 14.45 2.28
C ALA A 27 -6.69 15.36 2.53
N ALA A 28 -6.03 15.81 1.48
CA ALA A 28 -4.87 16.70 1.58
C ALA A 28 -5.25 18.02 2.26
N THR A 29 -6.41 18.56 1.94
CA THR A 29 -6.91 19.80 2.56
C THR A 29 -7.08 19.63 4.08
N VAL A 30 -7.64 18.51 4.51
CA VAL A 30 -7.81 18.19 5.94
C VAL A 30 -6.44 18.01 6.61
N LEU A 31 -5.54 17.26 5.98
CA LEU A 31 -4.23 16.97 6.53
C LEU A 31 -3.35 18.23 6.66
N ALA A 32 -3.53 19.19 5.77
CA ALA A 32 -2.73 20.42 5.77
C ALA A 32 -2.83 21.17 7.10
N THR A 33 -3.99 21.11 7.78
CA THR A 33 -4.22 21.81 9.05
C THR A 33 -4.38 20.85 10.23
N ALA A 34 -4.20 19.56 10.02
CA ALA A 34 -4.28 18.59 11.11
C ALA A 34 -3.10 18.78 12.08
N PRO A 35 -3.32 18.63 13.40
CA PRO A 35 -2.24 18.72 14.37
C PRO A 35 -1.14 17.69 14.11
N ALA A 36 0.11 18.05 14.29
CA ALA A 36 1.24 17.14 14.12
C ALA A 36 1.07 15.88 14.97
N LYS A 37 0.57 16.03 16.19
CA LYS A 37 0.34 14.91 17.10
C LYS A 37 -0.63 13.89 16.50
N GLN A 38 -1.65 14.35 15.79
CA GLN A 38 -2.61 13.47 15.12
C GLN A 38 -1.98 12.72 13.96
N LYS A 39 -1.16 13.39 13.17
CA LYS A 39 -0.42 12.78 12.06
C LYS A 39 0.55 11.72 12.57
N ASP A 40 1.27 12.03 13.63
CA ASP A 40 2.21 11.09 14.24
C ASP A 40 1.48 9.86 14.77
N ALA A 41 0.34 10.06 15.45
CA ALA A 41 -0.47 8.95 15.95
C ALA A 41 -0.95 8.05 14.81
N ALA A 42 -1.32 8.62 13.68
CA ALA A 42 -1.74 7.84 12.50
C ALA A 42 -0.58 7.00 11.95
N LEU A 43 0.61 7.56 11.86
CA LEU A 43 1.79 6.83 11.39
C LEU A 43 2.17 5.70 12.34
N LEU A 44 2.14 5.95 13.63
CA LEU A 44 2.43 4.92 14.63
C LEU A 44 1.38 3.81 14.61
N ALA A 45 0.11 4.16 14.46
CA ALA A 45 -0.96 3.18 14.33
C ALA A 45 -0.80 2.34 13.06
N ALA A 46 -0.39 2.96 11.96
CA ALA A 46 -0.13 2.24 10.71
C ALA A 46 1.01 1.24 10.88
N ALA A 47 2.08 1.62 11.55
CA ALA A 47 3.19 0.71 11.84
C ALA A 47 2.73 -0.50 12.67
N MET A 48 1.93 -0.25 13.71
CA MET A 48 1.36 -1.33 14.54
C MET A 48 0.48 -2.26 13.71
N CYS A 49 -0.34 -1.69 12.82
CA CYS A 49 -1.22 -2.45 11.95
C CYS A 49 -0.45 -3.36 11.00
N ILE A 50 0.63 -2.85 10.42
CA ILE A 50 1.49 -3.63 9.54
C ILE A 50 2.10 -4.80 10.30
N ARG A 51 2.62 -4.57 11.51
CA ARG A 51 3.20 -5.63 12.34
C ARG A 51 2.17 -6.68 12.74
N ALA A 52 0.94 -6.26 13.01
CA ALA A 52 -0.14 -7.18 13.37
C ALA A 52 -0.59 -8.04 12.20
N ASN A 53 -0.32 -7.65 10.97
CA ASN A 53 -0.79 -8.33 9.76
C ASN A 53 0.34 -8.89 8.89
N VAL A 54 1.52 -9.09 9.45
CA VAL A 54 2.69 -9.60 8.70
C VAL A 54 2.36 -10.89 7.95
N ASP A 55 1.73 -11.84 8.61
CA ASP A 55 1.44 -13.13 7.99
C ASP A 55 0.52 -12.99 6.78
N ASP A 56 -0.50 -12.18 6.88
CA ASP A 56 -1.43 -11.92 5.76
C ASP A 56 -0.72 -11.18 4.62
N ILE A 57 0.13 -10.23 4.95
CA ILE A 57 0.91 -9.48 3.95
C ILE A 57 1.83 -10.42 3.20
N LEU A 58 2.55 -11.29 3.92
CA LEU A 58 3.48 -12.23 3.29
C LEU A 58 2.73 -13.27 2.44
N ALA A 59 1.58 -13.74 2.89
CA ALA A 59 0.76 -14.68 2.13
C ALA A 59 0.29 -14.06 0.81
N ALA A 60 -0.18 -12.82 0.83
CA ALA A 60 -0.59 -12.11 -0.38
C ALA A 60 0.61 -11.88 -1.30
N ASN A 61 1.75 -11.53 -0.73
CA ASN A 61 2.97 -11.29 -1.49
C ASN A 61 3.47 -12.57 -2.20
N GLU A 62 3.33 -13.73 -1.56
CA GLU A 62 3.70 -15.01 -2.19
C GLU A 62 2.93 -15.22 -3.49
N LEU A 63 1.65 -14.90 -3.50
CA LEU A 63 0.83 -15.02 -4.71
C LEU A 63 1.32 -14.05 -5.80
N ASP A 64 1.66 -12.83 -5.42
CA ASP A 64 2.19 -11.85 -6.36
C ASP A 64 3.53 -12.26 -6.94
N VAL A 65 4.41 -12.81 -6.12
CA VAL A 65 5.72 -13.30 -6.57
C VAL A 65 5.57 -14.48 -7.52
N ALA A 66 4.67 -15.42 -7.20
CA ALA A 66 4.38 -16.55 -8.07
C ALA A 66 3.88 -16.08 -9.43
N ASP A 67 3.00 -15.11 -9.44
CA ASP A 67 2.46 -14.51 -10.66
C ASP A 67 3.55 -13.81 -11.47
N ALA A 68 4.43 -13.08 -10.80
CA ALA A 68 5.55 -12.40 -11.44
C ALA A 68 6.50 -13.40 -12.13
N LYS A 69 6.79 -14.52 -11.47
CA LYS A 69 7.60 -15.59 -12.06
C LYS A 69 6.92 -16.21 -13.27
N LYS A 70 5.62 -16.43 -13.17
CA LYS A 70 4.83 -16.98 -14.26
C LYS A 70 4.82 -16.04 -15.48
N ASN A 71 4.86 -14.73 -15.24
CA ASN A 71 4.89 -13.72 -16.29
C ASN A 71 6.29 -13.33 -16.71
N SER A 72 7.28 -14.12 -16.34
CA SER A 72 8.67 -13.98 -16.77
C SER A 72 9.32 -12.63 -16.44
N LEU A 73 8.97 -12.06 -15.28
CA LEU A 73 9.65 -10.86 -14.81
C LEU A 73 11.12 -11.18 -14.47
N THR A 74 11.98 -10.19 -14.59
CA THR A 74 13.40 -10.37 -14.33
C THR A 74 13.65 -10.70 -12.86
N PRO A 75 14.77 -11.42 -12.55
CA PRO A 75 15.13 -11.67 -11.16
C PRO A 75 15.25 -10.40 -10.31
N ALA A 76 15.74 -9.31 -10.89
CA ALA A 76 15.84 -8.04 -10.18
C ALA A 76 14.46 -7.47 -9.82
N MET A 77 13.50 -7.57 -10.73
CA MET A 77 12.13 -7.11 -10.47
C MET A 77 11.44 -7.99 -9.42
N ILE A 78 11.66 -9.30 -9.48
CA ILE A 78 11.12 -10.23 -8.50
C ILE A 78 11.69 -9.94 -7.11
N ASP A 79 13.00 -9.69 -7.02
CA ASP A 79 13.62 -9.35 -5.75
C ASP A 79 13.04 -8.06 -5.15
N ARG A 80 12.75 -7.07 -5.97
CA ARG A 80 12.11 -5.82 -5.51
C ARG A 80 10.67 -6.04 -5.05
N LEU A 81 9.98 -6.97 -5.66
CA LEU A 81 8.60 -7.30 -5.31
C LEU A 81 8.51 -8.14 -4.05
N ALA A 82 9.45 -9.08 -3.86
CA ALA A 82 9.39 -10.06 -2.79
C ALA A 82 9.55 -9.42 -1.41
N LEU A 83 8.66 -9.76 -0.49
CA LEU A 83 8.72 -9.35 0.90
C LEU A 83 9.10 -10.53 1.77
N ASP A 84 9.75 -10.25 2.87
CA ASP A 84 9.98 -11.16 3.98
C ASP A 84 9.70 -10.43 5.29
N THR A 85 9.79 -11.13 6.40
CA THR A 85 9.53 -10.55 7.71
C THR A 85 10.40 -9.32 7.97
N LYS A 86 11.65 -9.39 7.57
CA LYS A 86 12.60 -8.29 7.77
C LYS A 86 12.23 -7.05 6.96
N ARG A 87 11.83 -7.24 5.70
CA ARG A 87 11.43 -6.13 4.83
C ARG A 87 10.13 -5.49 5.31
N VAL A 88 9.18 -6.29 5.77
CA VAL A 88 7.93 -5.76 6.34
C VAL A 88 8.22 -4.98 7.61
N GLU A 89 9.08 -5.48 8.49
CA GLU A 89 9.49 -4.77 9.70
C GLU A 89 10.17 -3.44 9.35
N ALA A 90 10.99 -3.41 8.32
CA ALA A 90 11.63 -2.19 7.87
C ALA A 90 10.61 -1.13 7.41
N ILE A 91 9.52 -1.55 6.77
CA ILE A 91 8.44 -0.64 6.38
C ILE A 91 7.77 -0.04 7.60
N ALA A 92 7.43 -0.86 8.59
CA ALA A 92 6.82 -0.39 9.84
C ALA A 92 7.75 0.59 10.57
N LYS A 93 9.02 0.25 10.64
CA LYS A 93 10.01 1.11 11.28
C LYS A 93 10.17 2.44 10.55
N ALA A 94 10.13 2.44 9.23
CA ALA A 94 10.19 3.67 8.45
C ALA A 94 9.03 4.63 8.77
N LEU A 95 7.83 4.09 8.96
CA LEU A 95 6.67 4.88 9.38
C LEU A 95 6.90 5.50 10.76
N GLU A 96 7.46 4.75 11.69
CA GLU A 96 7.78 5.25 13.01
C GLU A 96 8.83 6.37 12.96
N GLU A 97 9.79 6.25 12.08
CA GLU A 97 10.84 7.25 11.92
C GLU A 97 10.34 8.56 11.32
N ILE A 98 9.27 8.52 10.53
CA ILE A 98 8.63 9.71 9.98
C ILE A 98 7.84 10.46 11.08
N ALA A 99 7.28 9.72 12.01
CA ALA A 99 6.45 10.26 13.08
C ALA A 99 7.21 11.18 14.06
#